data_59219df4022cf7dcc52c74ffea02d9bc
#
_entry.id   59219df4022cf7dcc52c74ffea02d9bc
#
_cell.length_a   1.000
_cell.length_b   1.000
_cell.length_c   1.000
_cell.angle_alpha   90.00
_cell.angle_beta   90.00
_cell.angle_gamma   90.00
#
_symmetry.space_group_name_H-M   'P 1'
#
loop_
_entity.id
_entity.type
_entity.pdbx_description
1 polymer ?
#
loop_
_entity_poly.entity_id
_entity_poly.type
_entity_poly.pdbx_seq_one_letter_code
_entity_poly.pdbx_strand_id
1 'polypeptide(L)'
;MKTDIEIAQEATMKPITEIAAQLGLADEDVIPYGRYKAKINHRLIHNAKKQGKLILVTAISPTPAGEGKTTTSVGLADAMNALGKKTMLCLREPSLGPVFGIKGGAAGGVYAHVVPMEDINLHFTGDLHAIGTANNLLAAMIDNSIQQGNPLNIDPRRITWKRCMDMNDRQLRFIVDGLGGKVNGTPREDGFDITVASEVMAIFCLATSISDLKERLSRIVCAYTYDGKPVTAGQIGAAGAMTALLKDALDPNLVQTLENNPAIIHGGPFANIAHGCNSVLATKLSLSLADYTITEAGFGADLGAEKFLDIKCRYAGIAPSACVLVATVRALKSHGGVAKADLSQPNLEAVKAGAANLIRHIDNLKNGFGLPVVVAINAFPTDTPEEQAYVEQVCAEQGVPCVLSEVFAKGGEGGKALAEKVLEVMEDRPIQYTYPLDMPLKDKINAIATKIYRADGVNYSAAASKTLAELTEMGYGDLPVCIAKTQYSFSDNAKLTGAPTGFTMEVREVRLAAGAGFVVVICGSIMTMPGLPKKPAAVGIDVDADGKITGLF
;
A
#
# COMPACT_ATOMS: atom_id res chain seq x y z
N MET A 1 8.88 -16.72 -23.94
CA MET A 1 7.64 -16.24 -23.31
C MET A 1 7.62 -14.74 -23.51
N LYS A 2 6.48 -14.15 -23.91
CA LYS A 2 6.36 -12.70 -24.07
C LYS A 2 6.49 -12.03 -22.70
N THR A 3 7.05 -10.83 -22.68
CA THR A 3 7.14 -9.99 -21.47
C THR A 3 5.78 -9.36 -21.15
N ASP A 4 5.62 -8.87 -19.93
CA ASP A 4 4.37 -8.24 -19.49
C ASP A 4 4.00 -7.04 -20.38
N ILE A 5 4.99 -6.20 -20.74
CA ILE A 5 4.74 -5.06 -21.63
C ILE A 5 4.34 -5.48 -23.04
N GLU A 6 4.91 -6.54 -23.60
CA GLU A 6 4.52 -7.06 -24.91
C GLU A 6 3.07 -7.58 -24.89
N ILE A 7 2.68 -8.31 -23.83
CA ILE A 7 1.29 -8.78 -23.65
C ILE A 7 0.34 -7.61 -23.53
N ALA A 8 0.70 -6.60 -22.73
CA ALA A 8 -0.12 -5.40 -22.54
C ALA A 8 -0.30 -4.60 -23.84
N GLN A 9 0.77 -4.47 -24.64
CA GLN A 9 0.74 -3.74 -25.92
C GLN A 9 -0.09 -4.46 -27.00
N GLU A 10 -0.22 -5.78 -26.92
CA GLU A 10 -1.04 -6.60 -27.82
C GLU A 10 -2.49 -6.71 -27.33
N ALA A 11 -2.82 -6.23 -26.15
CA ALA A 11 -4.15 -6.36 -25.57
C ALA A 11 -5.20 -5.61 -26.39
N THR A 12 -6.37 -6.23 -26.56
CA THR A 12 -7.54 -5.58 -27.16
C THR A 12 -8.34 -4.88 -26.07
N MET A 13 -8.03 -3.61 -25.87
CA MET A 13 -8.73 -2.79 -24.89
C MET A 13 -10.06 -2.25 -25.46
N LYS A 14 -11.10 -2.23 -24.63
CA LYS A 14 -12.33 -1.51 -24.91
C LYS A 14 -12.17 -0.02 -24.60
N PRO A 15 -12.85 0.87 -25.32
CA PRO A 15 -12.95 2.26 -24.89
C PRO A 15 -13.42 2.35 -23.44
N ILE A 16 -12.83 3.25 -22.67
CA ILE A 16 -13.15 3.33 -21.23
C ILE A 16 -14.63 3.68 -20.96
N THR A 17 -15.28 4.34 -21.89
CA THR A 17 -16.72 4.62 -21.83
C THR A 17 -17.58 3.36 -21.87
N GLU A 18 -17.14 2.31 -22.56
CA GLU A 18 -17.81 1.00 -22.53
C GLU A 18 -17.62 0.29 -21.19
N ILE A 19 -16.44 0.39 -20.60
CA ILE A 19 -16.18 -0.13 -19.25
C ILE A 19 -17.04 0.59 -18.22
N ALA A 20 -17.16 1.91 -18.31
CA ALA A 20 -18.03 2.71 -17.46
C ALA A 20 -19.51 2.32 -17.61
N ALA A 21 -19.95 2.07 -18.84
CA ALA A 21 -21.30 1.61 -19.13
C ALA A 21 -21.62 0.24 -18.50
N GLN A 22 -20.65 -0.69 -18.44
CA GLN A 22 -20.80 -1.96 -17.73
C GLN A 22 -21.13 -1.77 -16.24
N LEU A 23 -20.68 -0.66 -15.65
CA LEU A 23 -20.94 -0.31 -14.26
C LEU A 23 -22.24 0.45 -14.05
N GLY A 24 -22.94 0.78 -15.13
CA GLY A 24 -24.17 1.60 -15.08
C GLY A 24 -23.91 3.06 -14.74
N LEU A 25 -22.70 3.57 -15.00
CA LEU A 25 -22.35 4.97 -14.76
C LEU A 25 -22.95 5.88 -15.82
N ALA A 26 -23.46 7.05 -15.38
CA ALA A 26 -23.90 8.12 -16.27
C ALA A 26 -22.67 8.85 -16.86
N ASP A 27 -22.83 9.43 -18.05
CA ASP A 27 -21.75 10.17 -18.71
C ASP A 27 -21.22 11.33 -17.86
N GLU A 28 -22.09 11.99 -17.10
CA GLU A 28 -21.75 13.10 -16.20
C GLU A 28 -20.87 12.70 -15.02
N ASP A 29 -20.84 11.40 -14.67
CA ASP A 29 -20.04 10.85 -13.58
C ASP A 29 -18.67 10.33 -14.01
N VAL A 30 -18.37 10.42 -15.31
CA VAL A 30 -17.14 9.88 -15.91
C VAL A 30 -16.41 10.98 -16.67
N ILE A 31 -15.15 11.18 -16.33
CA ILE A 31 -14.28 12.14 -17.01
C ILE A 31 -13.18 11.36 -17.74
N PRO A 32 -13.26 11.19 -19.08
CA PRO A 32 -12.22 10.47 -19.83
C PRO A 32 -10.87 11.21 -19.79
N TYR A 33 -9.82 10.44 -19.58
CA TYR A 33 -8.42 10.85 -19.70
C TYR A 33 -7.78 10.09 -20.88
N GLY A 34 -8.22 10.42 -22.08
CA GLY A 34 -7.93 9.67 -23.30
C GLY A 34 -8.92 8.51 -23.48
N ARG A 35 -8.53 7.52 -24.33
CA ARG A 35 -9.46 6.47 -24.76
C ARG A 35 -9.66 5.34 -23.73
N TYR A 36 -8.64 5.06 -22.90
CA TYR A 36 -8.58 3.84 -22.12
C TYR A 36 -8.49 4.04 -20.60
N LYS A 37 -8.62 5.26 -20.13
CA LYS A 37 -8.65 5.59 -18.71
C LYS A 37 -9.60 6.75 -18.44
N ALA A 38 -10.17 6.79 -17.25
CA ALA A 38 -11.10 7.84 -16.86
C ALA A 38 -11.07 8.04 -15.35
N LYS A 39 -11.53 9.19 -14.89
CA LYS A 39 -11.87 9.41 -13.49
C LYS A 39 -13.36 9.24 -13.27
N ILE A 40 -13.74 8.70 -12.11
CA ILE A 40 -15.12 8.53 -11.68
C ILE A 40 -15.41 9.50 -10.54
N ASN A 41 -16.55 10.18 -10.61
CA ASN A 41 -17.02 11.09 -9.57
C ASN A 41 -17.12 10.38 -8.20
N HIS A 42 -16.24 10.73 -7.26
CA HIS A 42 -16.20 10.12 -5.94
C HIS A 42 -17.47 10.36 -5.11
N ARG A 43 -18.27 11.41 -5.42
CA ARG A 43 -19.49 11.74 -4.70
C ARG A 43 -20.58 10.69 -4.85
N LEU A 44 -20.46 9.78 -5.81
CA LEU A 44 -21.39 8.65 -5.98
C LEU A 44 -21.48 7.76 -4.74
N ILE A 45 -20.45 7.72 -3.88
CA ILE A 45 -20.49 6.97 -2.62
C ILE A 45 -21.61 7.43 -1.67
N HIS A 46 -22.01 8.72 -1.73
CA HIS A 46 -23.03 9.28 -0.85
C HIS A 46 -24.45 8.87 -1.21
N ASN A 47 -24.67 8.45 -2.45
CA ASN A 47 -25.99 8.07 -2.98
C ASN A 47 -26.15 6.56 -3.13
N ALA A 48 -25.18 5.78 -2.66
CA ALA A 48 -25.18 4.34 -2.82
C ALA A 48 -26.29 3.67 -2.00
N LYS A 49 -27.20 2.97 -2.69
CA LYS A 49 -28.27 2.17 -2.06
C LYS A 49 -27.83 0.74 -1.73
N LYS A 50 -26.69 0.29 -2.26
CA LYS A 50 -26.16 -1.06 -2.15
C LYS A 50 -24.71 -1.01 -1.74
N GLN A 51 -24.32 -1.95 -0.90
CA GLN A 51 -22.94 -2.20 -0.56
C GLN A 51 -22.58 -3.64 -0.89
N GLY A 52 -21.58 -3.82 -1.77
CA GLY A 52 -21.04 -5.13 -2.13
C GLY A 52 -20.21 -5.74 -0.99
N LYS A 53 -19.72 -6.95 -1.23
CA LYS A 53 -18.84 -7.68 -0.32
C LYS A 53 -17.37 -7.36 -0.62
N LEU A 54 -16.58 -7.17 0.42
CA LEU A 54 -15.16 -6.87 0.33
C LEU A 54 -14.33 -8.14 0.48
N ILE A 55 -13.39 -8.36 -0.43
CA ILE A 55 -12.39 -9.42 -0.38
C ILE A 55 -11.02 -8.78 -0.27
N LEU A 56 -10.30 -9.10 0.80
CA LEU A 56 -8.92 -8.67 1.00
C LEU A 56 -7.96 -9.74 0.45
N VAL A 57 -7.05 -9.34 -0.41
CA VAL A 57 -5.92 -10.17 -0.84
C VAL A 57 -4.65 -9.70 -0.15
N THR A 58 -4.00 -10.59 0.54
CA THR A 58 -2.72 -10.36 1.21
C THR A 58 -1.77 -11.52 0.93
N ALA A 59 -0.60 -11.52 1.51
CA ALA A 59 0.40 -12.55 1.28
C ALA A 59 1.18 -12.91 2.54
N ILE A 60 1.88 -14.02 2.51
CA ILE A 60 2.91 -14.36 3.49
C ILE A 60 4.08 -13.37 3.39
N SER A 61 5.05 -13.44 4.30
CA SER A 61 6.21 -12.54 4.27
C SER A 61 6.90 -12.60 2.91
N PRO A 62 7.05 -11.46 2.23
CA PRO A 62 7.56 -11.45 0.86
C PRO A 62 9.04 -11.82 0.78
N THR A 63 9.44 -12.25 -0.40
CA THR A 63 10.83 -12.44 -0.81
C THR A 63 11.20 -11.42 -1.88
N PRO A 64 12.49 -11.24 -2.19
CA PRO A 64 12.91 -10.33 -3.28
C PRO A 64 12.33 -10.67 -4.66
N ALA A 65 11.82 -11.90 -4.85
CA ALA A 65 11.21 -12.33 -6.09
C ALA A 65 9.73 -11.90 -6.24
N GLY A 66 9.09 -11.51 -5.14
CA GLY A 66 7.65 -11.24 -5.08
C GLY A 66 6.81 -12.53 -5.03
N GLU A 67 5.59 -12.44 -4.50
CA GLU A 67 4.69 -13.60 -4.32
C GLU A 67 3.50 -13.61 -5.27
N GLY A 68 3.39 -12.60 -6.15
CA GLY A 68 2.31 -12.52 -7.13
C GLY A 68 0.94 -12.15 -6.53
N LYS A 69 0.93 -11.34 -5.49
CA LYS A 69 -0.30 -10.87 -4.85
C LYS A 69 -1.20 -10.10 -5.80
N THR A 70 -0.64 -9.14 -6.54
CA THR A 70 -1.41 -8.36 -7.52
C THR A 70 -1.89 -9.23 -8.68
N THR A 71 -1.06 -10.13 -9.17
CA THR A 71 -1.45 -11.12 -10.20
C THR A 71 -2.62 -11.97 -9.71
N THR A 72 -2.58 -12.44 -8.47
CA THR A 72 -3.68 -13.20 -7.86
C THR A 72 -4.94 -12.34 -7.73
N SER A 73 -4.83 -11.09 -7.32
CA SER A 73 -5.97 -10.17 -7.18
C SER A 73 -6.66 -9.93 -8.51
N VAL A 74 -5.88 -9.67 -9.57
CA VAL A 74 -6.42 -9.46 -10.93
C VAL A 74 -7.07 -10.72 -11.45
N GLY A 75 -6.38 -11.86 -11.36
CA GLY A 75 -6.91 -13.14 -11.83
C GLY A 75 -8.18 -13.58 -11.08
N LEU A 76 -8.25 -13.32 -9.78
CA LEU A 76 -9.44 -13.59 -8.99
C LEU A 76 -10.62 -12.72 -9.44
N ALA A 77 -10.40 -11.43 -9.71
CA ALA A 77 -11.44 -10.53 -10.21
C ALA A 77 -11.96 -10.98 -11.58
N ASP A 78 -11.07 -11.36 -12.49
CA ASP A 78 -11.44 -11.88 -13.80
C ASP A 78 -12.20 -13.21 -13.67
N ALA A 79 -11.76 -14.11 -12.78
CA ALA A 79 -12.44 -15.38 -12.51
C ALA A 79 -13.86 -15.17 -11.96
N MET A 80 -14.03 -14.26 -11.02
CA MET A 80 -15.35 -13.97 -10.45
C MET A 80 -16.30 -13.38 -11.50
N ASN A 81 -15.83 -12.47 -12.34
CA ASN A 81 -16.61 -11.96 -13.46
C ASN A 81 -16.98 -13.06 -14.47
N ALA A 82 -16.04 -13.98 -14.77
CA ALA A 82 -16.30 -15.14 -15.63
C ALA A 82 -17.35 -16.09 -15.06
N LEU A 83 -17.50 -16.16 -13.73
CA LEU A 83 -18.53 -16.89 -13.04
C LEU A 83 -19.87 -16.12 -12.93
N GLY A 84 -19.99 -14.98 -13.60
CA GLY A 84 -21.19 -14.13 -13.58
C GLY A 84 -21.34 -13.30 -12.30
N LYS A 85 -20.29 -13.14 -11.51
CA LYS A 85 -20.29 -12.34 -10.28
C LYS A 85 -19.74 -10.95 -10.58
N LYS A 86 -20.60 -9.94 -10.56
CA LYS A 86 -20.22 -8.54 -10.83
C LYS A 86 -19.17 -8.08 -9.82
N THR A 87 -17.92 -8.00 -10.26
CA THR A 87 -16.75 -7.77 -9.42
C THR A 87 -15.91 -6.63 -9.95
N MET A 88 -15.47 -5.75 -9.04
CA MET A 88 -14.48 -4.72 -9.30
C MET A 88 -13.18 -4.99 -8.54
N LEU A 89 -12.08 -4.60 -9.16
CA LEU A 89 -10.74 -4.67 -8.61
C LEU A 89 -10.29 -3.28 -8.17
N CYS A 90 -9.69 -3.17 -6.99
CA CYS A 90 -9.11 -1.92 -6.48
C CYS A 90 -7.63 -2.11 -6.16
N LEU A 91 -6.77 -1.36 -6.82
CA LEU A 91 -5.32 -1.43 -6.68
C LEU A 91 -4.71 -0.09 -6.30
N ARG A 92 -3.46 -0.12 -5.82
CA ARG A 92 -2.66 1.08 -5.63
C ARG A 92 -2.05 1.54 -6.95
N GLU A 93 -1.89 2.86 -7.08
CA GLU A 93 -1.10 3.46 -8.15
C GLU A 93 0.40 3.21 -7.89
N PRO A 94 1.17 2.74 -8.89
CA PRO A 94 2.60 2.50 -8.72
C PRO A 94 3.39 3.80 -8.65
N SER A 95 4.39 3.83 -7.76
CA SER A 95 5.39 4.90 -7.68
C SER A 95 6.48 4.70 -8.74
N LEU A 96 6.98 5.80 -9.30
CA LEU A 96 8.08 5.78 -10.27
C LEU A 96 9.39 5.24 -9.68
N GLY A 97 9.61 5.41 -8.39
CA GLY A 97 10.81 4.91 -7.72
C GLY A 97 11.03 3.41 -7.92
N PRO A 98 10.10 2.53 -7.53
CA PRO A 98 10.19 1.09 -7.80
C PRO A 98 10.23 0.75 -9.29
N VAL A 99 9.44 1.41 -10.13
CA VAL A 99 9.39 1.16 -11.59
C VAL A 99 10.77 1.35 -12.23
N PHE A 100 11.46 2.41 -11.90
CA PHE A 100 12.80 2.69 -12.41
C PHE A 100 13.93 2.11 -11.54
N GLY A 101 13.62 1.63 -10.36
CA GLY A 101 14.57 1.09 -9.39
C GLY A 101 14.80 -0.41 -9.49
N ILE A 102 14.10 -1.17 -8.67
CA ILE A 102 14.38 -2.60 -8.53
C ILE A 102 13.52 -3.44 -9.47
N LYS A 103 12.25 -3.15 -9.59
CA LYS A 103 11.27 -3.84 -10.44
C LYS A 103 9.84 -3.55 -9.95
N GLY A 104 8.91 -3.55 -10.91
CA GLY A 104 7.52 -3.84 -10.62
C GLY A 104 6.64 -2.63 -10.47
N GLY A 105 5.84 -2.43 -11.49
CA GLY A 105 4.59 -1.72 -11.40
C GLY A 105 3.57 -2.51 -10.58
N ALA A 106 2.48 -1.88 -10.19
CA ALA A 106 1.37 -2.49 -9.48
C ALA A 106 0.31 -3.08 -10.42
N ALA A 107 0.68 -3.46 -11.66
CA ALA A 107 -0.28 -3.85 -12.70
C ALA A 107 -0.61 -5.35 -12.75
N GLY A 108 0.07 -6.20 -11.99
CA GLY A 108 -0.03 -7.66 -12.10
C GLY A 108 1.05 -8.25 -13.00
N GLY A 109 0.81 -9.40 -13.59
CA GLY A 109 1.79 -10.03 -14.48
C GLY A 109 1.20 -11.05 -15.46
N VAL A 110 1.88 -11.21 -16.59
CA VAL A 110 1.56 -12.10 -17.71
C VAL A 110 0.08 -11.96 -18.13
N TYR A 111 -0.76 -12.97 -17.91
CA TYR A 111 -2.16 -12.95 -18.34
C TYR A 111 -3.13 -12.41 -17.27
N ALA A 112 -2.65 -12.00 -16.12
CA ALA A 112 -3.44 -11.41 -15.05
C ALA A 112 -2.89 -10.02 -14.67
N HIS A 113 -3.15 -9.02 -15.50
CA HIS A 113 -2.79 -7.63 -15.20
C HIS A 113 -3.79 -6.62 -15.76
N VAL A 114 -3.68 -5.38 -15.29
CA VAL A 114 -4.51 -4.24 -15.71
C VAL A 114 -3.82 -3.43 -16.82
N VAL A 115 -4.62 -2.87 -17.69
CA VAL A 115 -4.19 -2.08 -18.85
C VAL A 115 -4.95 -0.73 -18.89
N PRO A 116 -4.36 0.34 -19.45
CA PRO A 116 -3.09 0.44 -20.19
C PRO A 116 -1.87 0.44 -19.25
N MET A 117 -0.98 -0.53 -19.41
CA MET A 117 0.16 -0.74 -18.49
C MET A 117 1.16 0.42 -18.49
N GLU A 118 1.48 0.96 -19.66
CA GLU A 118 2.43 2.08 -19.79
C GLU A 118 1.95 3.31 -19.02
N ASP A 119 0.69 3.71 -19.22
CA ASP A 119 0.11 4.86 -18.56
C ASP A 119 0.09 4.68 -17.03
N ILE A 120 -0.33 3.49 -16.57
CA ILE A 120 -0.41 3.18 -15.14
C ILE A 120 0.96 3.27 -14.47
N ASN A 121 2.00 2.76 -15.12
CA ASN A 121 3.35 2.69 -14.55
C ASN A 121 4.18 3.97 -14.74
N LEU A 122 3.77 4.89 -15.58
CA LEU A 122 4.48 6.15 -15.83
C LEU A 122 3.67 7.35 -15.34
N HIS A 123 3.07 8.11 -16.26
CA HIS A 123 2.24 9.25 -15.93
C HIS A 123 0.77 8.90 -16.14
N PHE A 124 0.12 8.44 -15.10
CA PHE A 124 -1.22 7.89 -15.18
C PHE A 124 -2.27 8.97 -15.49
N THR A 125 -2.73 9.67 -14.45
CA THR A 125 -3.69 10.78 -14.56
C THR A 125 -3.21 12.04 -13.82
N GLY A 126 -1.99 12.00 -13.30
CA GLY A 126 -1.36 13.12 -12.61
C GLY A 126 -1.53 13.14 -11.10
N ASP A 127 -2.10 12.11 -10.49
CA ASP A 127 -2.35 12.08 -9.04
C ASP A 127 -1.06 12.19 -8.21
N LEU A 128 -0.02 11.44 -8.58
CA LEU A 128 1.28 11.51 -7.89
C LEU A 128 1.95 12.87 -8.03
N HIS A 129 1.84 13.50 -9.20
CA HIS A 129 2.30 14.87 -9.40
C HIS A 129 1.54 15.84 -8.50
N ALA A 130 0.23 15.75 -8.44
CA ALA A 130 -0.61 16.60 -7.59
C ALA A 130 -0.24 16.47 -6.10
N ILE A 131 -0.05 15.24 -5.64
CA ILE A 131 0.35 14.93 -4.25
C ILE A 131 1.73 15.53 -3.94
N GLY A 132 2.70 15.31 -4.81
CA GLY A 132 4.05 15.88 -4.66
C GLY A 132 4.04 17.40 -4.66
N THR A 133 3.29 18.01 -5.55
CA THR A 133 3.16 19.46 -5.64
C THR A 133 2.50 20.06 -4.39
N ALA A 134 1.43 19.44 -3.89
CA ALA A 134 0.77 19.87 -2.66
C ALA A 134 1.71 19.78 -1.44
N ASN A 135 2.46 18.68 -1.34
CA ASN A 135 3.46 18.51 -0.28
C ASN A 135 4.54 19.62 -0.33
N ASN A 136 5.05 19.89 -1.51
CA ASN A 136 6.14 20.86 -1.70
C ASN A 136 5.65 22.31 -1.60
N LEU A 137 4.38 22.57 -1.90
CA LEU A 137 3.78 23.88 -1.62
C LEU A 137 3.80 24.18 -0.12
N LEU A 138 3.40 23.23 0.72
CA LEU A 138 3.46 23.40 2.18
C LEU A 138 4.91 23.66 2.64
N ALA A 139 5.87 22.88 2.14
CA ALA A 139 7.29 23.06 2.47
C ALA A 139 7.77 24.47 2.11
N ALA A 140 7.45 24.93 0.90
CA ALA A 140 7.80 26.28 0.45
C ALA A 140 7.14 27.37 1.30
N MET A 141 5.88 27.20 1.68
CA MET A 141 5.14 28.16 2.50
C MET A 141 5.67 28.25 3.94
N ILE A 142 6.14 27.15 4.52
CA ILE A 142 6.80 27.14 5.83
C ILE A 142 8.07 28.01 5.80
N ASP A 143 8.97 27.74 4.86
CA ASP A 143 10.21 28.50 4.73
C ASP A 143 9.95 29.97 4.37
N ASN A 144 8.95 30.24 3.52
CA ASN A 144 8.54 31.60 3.20
C ASN A 144 7.98 32.33 4.41
N SER A 145 7.21 31.68 5.26
CA SER A 145 6.70 32.27 6.52
C SER A 145 7.85 32.77 7.42
N ILE A 146 8.90 31.97 7.52
CA ILE A 146 10.12 32.38 8.28
C ILE A 146 10.81 33.54 7.59
N GLN A 147 10.99 33.49 6.28
CA GLN A 147 11.66 34.56 5.47
C GLN A 147 10.93 35.91 5.60
N GLN A 148 9.61 35.88 5.67
CA GLN A 148 8.76 37.08 5.72
C GLN A 148 8.43 37.55 7.15
N GLY A 149 9.32 37.31 8.09
CA GLY A 149 9.22 37.81 9.47
C GLY A 149 8.81 36.82 10.52
N ASN A 150 8.58 35.56 10.16
CA ASN A 150 8.28 34.46 11.07
C ASN A 150 7.16 34.77 12.08
N PRO A 151 5.96 35.14 11.63
CA PRO A 151 4.87 35.56 12.53
C PRO A 151 4.38 34.45 13.46
N LEU A 152 4.61 33.19 13.10
CA LEU A 152 4.24 32.02 13.91
C LEU A 152 5.35 31.57 14.88
N ASN A 153 6.45 32.30 14.94
CA ASN A 153 7.59 32.00 15.84
C ASN A 153 8.14 30.58 15.66
N ILE A 154 8.24 30.11 14.41
CA ILE A 154 8.75 28.78 14.07
C ILE A 154 10.26 28.69 14.38
N ASP A 155 10.67 27.63 15.06
CA ASP A 155 12.09 27.27 15.19
C ASP A 155 12.54 26.53 13.92
N PRO A 156 13.45 27.11 13.09
CA PRO A 156 13.91 26.48 11.85
C PRO A 156 14.57 25.10 12.05
N ARG A 157 15.02 24.80 13.26
CA ARG A 157 15.60 23.51 13.62
C ARG A 157 14.54 22.44 13.97
N ARG A 158 13.28 22.85 14.07
CA ARG A 158 12.15 22.00 14.45
C ARG A 158 11.06 21.97 13.38
N ILE A 159 11.42 22.10 12.13
CA ILE A 159 10.56 21.84 11.00
C ILE A 159 10.57 20.34 10.76
N THR A 160 9.41 19.69 10.91
CA THR A 160 9.24 18.25 10.72
C THR A 160 8.81 17.87 9.32
N TRP A 161 8.34 18.85 8.55
CA TRP A 161 7.89 18.68 7.17
C TRP A 161 9.05 18.64 6.20
N LYS A 162 9.11 17.58 5.39
CA LYS A 162 10.10 17.42 4.33
C LYS A 162 9.48 17.70 2.97
N ARG A 163 10.33 17.97 2.00
CA ARG A 163 9.96 17.93 0.58
C ARG A 163 9.77 16.49 0.13
N CYS A 164 9.20 16.28 -1.04
CA CYS A 164 9.10 14.95 -1.60
C CYS A 164 9.37 14.93 -3.11
N MET A 165 9.76 13.74 -3.60
CA MET A 165 9.94 13.45 -5.01
C MET A 165 9.60 12.00 -5.26
N ASP A 166 8.89 11.71 -6.36
CA ASP A 166 8.51 10.34 -6.71
C ASP A 166 9.62 9.63 -7.49
N MET A 167 10.77 9.47 -6.85
CA MET A 167 11.93 8.75 -7.38
C MET A 167 12.81 8.25 -6.23
N ASN A 168 13.51 7.13 -6.45
CA ASN A 168 14.52 6.67 -5.51
C ASN A 168 15.80 7.49 -5.65
N ASP A 169 16.08 8.34 -4.67
CA ASP A 169 17.26 9.20 -4.70
C ASP A 169 17.88 9.39 -3.30
N ARG A 170 18.84 8.53 -2.97
CA ARG A 170 19.51 8.59 -1.66
C ARG A 170 20.28 9.89 -1.42
N GLN A 171 20.65 10.60 -2.48
CA GLN A 171 21.39 11.87 -2.39
C GLN A 171 20.56 12.97 -1.70
N LEU A 172 19.22 12.85 -1.76
CA LEU A 172 18.28 13.82 -1.19
C LEU A 172 17.81 13.51 0.23
N ARG A 173 18.29 12.45 0.87
CA ARG A 173 17.85 12.08 2.22
C ARG A 173 18.10 13.17 3.25
N PHE A 174 19.28 13.78 3.18
CA PHE A 174 19.72 14.88 4.04
C PHE A 174 20.40 15.93 3.18
N ILE A 175 19.88 17.15 3.20
CA ILE A 175 20.40 18.27 2.44
C ILE A 175 20.48 19.50 3.33
N VAL A 176 21.19 20.51 2.89
CA VAL A 176 21.10 21.87 3.41
C VAL A 176 20.47 22.72 2.32
N ASP A 177 19.36 23.37 2.63
CA ASP A 177 18.70 24.32 1.73
C ASP A 177 18.83 25.77 2.23
N GLY A 178 18.29 26.74 1.47
CA GLY A 178 18.35 28.15 1.81
C GLY A 178 19.74 28.80 1.63
N LEU A 179 20.66 28.16 0.91
CA LEU A 179 21.98 28.71 0.61
C LEU A 179 21.93 29.85 -0.42
N GLY A 180 22.99 30.64 -0.51
CA GLY A 180 23.13 31.75 -1.48
C GLY A 180 22.83 33.13 -0.90
N GLY A 181 22.79 33.24 0.42
CA GLY A 181 22.62 34.50 1.13
C GLY A 181 21.20 34.81 1.56
N LYS A 182 21.05 35.88 2.31
CA LYS A 182 19.81 36.26 3.01
C LYS A 182 18.56 36.34 2.12
N VAL A 183 18.72 36.65 0.85
CA VAL A 183 17.59 36.74 -0.10
C VAL A 183 16.99 35.41 -0.47
N ASN A 184 17.70 34.30 -0.22
CA ASN A 184 17.28 32.94 -0.58
C ASN A 184 16.68 32.16 0.58
N GLY A 185 16.64 32.73 1.77
CA GLY A 185 16.03 32.09 2.95
C GLY A 185 16.99 31.88 4.11
N THR A 186 16.62 31.01 5.03
CA THR A 186 17.42 30.61 6.19
C THR A 186 18.04 29.26 5.92
N PRO A 187 19.38 29.11 5.88
CA PRO A 187 20.03 27.83 5.75
C PRO A 187 19.61 26.88 6.87
N ARG A 188 19.16 25.71 6.50
CA ARG A 188 18.75 24.67 7.45
C ARG A 188 18.93 23.27 6.89
N GLU A 189 18.98 22.28 7.78
CA GLU A 189 18.85 20.89 7.39
C GLU A 189 17.44 20.60 6.89
N ASP A 190 17.33 19.92 5.77
CA ASP A 190 16.08 19.47 5.16
C ASP A 190 16.31 18.07 4.53
N GLY A 191 15.36 17.58 3.79
CA GLY A 191 15.45 16.33 3.05
C GLY A 191 14.22 16.10 2.19
N PHE A 192 14.27 15.00 1.45
CA PHE A 192 13.15 14.53 0.64
C PHE A 192 12.70 13.16 1.09
N ASP A 193 11.39 12.97 1.23
CA ASP A 193 10.78 11.65 1.26
C ASP A 193 10.34 11.27 -0.17
N ILE A 194 10.22 9.99 -0.45
CA ILE A 194 9.54 9.57 -1.68
C ILE A 194 8.05 9.94 -1.56
N THR A 195 7.43 10.39 -2.64
CA THR A 195 6.04 10.91 -2.62
C THR A 195 5.06 9.95 -1.96
N VAL A 196 5.22 8.65 -2.17
CA VAL A 196 4.36 7.60 -1.59
C VAL A 196 4.60 7.36 -0.09
N ALA A 197 5.62 7.97 0.51
CA ALA A 197 5.86 8.00 1.95
C ALA A 197 5.35 9.29 2.60
N SER A 198 4.92 10.28 1.83
CA SER A 198 4.44 11.56 2.35
C SER A 198 3.13 11.41 3.13
N GLU A 199 2.94 12.27 4.13
CA GLU A 199 1.65 12.34 4.84
C GLU A 199 0.51 12.76 3.91
N VAL A 200 0.77 13.59 2.90
CA VAL A 200 -0.23 13.99 1.90
C VAL A 200 -0.77 12.78 1.16
N MET A 201 0.07 11.81 0.78
CA MET A 201 -0.39 10.54 0.20
C MET A 201 -1.29 9.77 1.16
N ALA A 202 -0.94 9.68 2.42
CA ALA A 202 -1.75 8.99 3.43
C ALA A 202 -3.10 9.70 3.65
N ILE A 203 -3.10 11.03 3.75
CA ILE A 203 -4.32 11.86 3.85
C ILE A 203 -5.21 11.63 2.62
N PHE A 204 -4.65 11.70 1.44
CA PHE A 204 -5.35 11.45 0.16
C PHE A 204 -6.05 10.10 0.15
N CYS A 205 -5.40 9.05 0.66
CA CYS A 205 -5.94 7.71 0.71
C CYS A 205 -7.00 7.50 1.81
N LEU A 206 -7.02 8.32 2.85
CA LEU A 206 -7.98 8.20 3.95
C LEU A 206 -9.14 9.20 3.87
N ALA A 207 -9.03 10.24 3.04
CA ALA A 207 -10.07 11.24 2.85
C ALA A 207 -11.34 10.63 2.22
N THR A 208 -12.49 11.10 2.66
CA THR A 208 -13.82 10.65 2.21
C THR A 208 -14.58 11.68 1.38
N SER A 209 -14.08 12.91 1.32
CA SER A 209 -14.64 14.02 0.55
C SER A 209 -13.61 15.14 0.38
N ILE A 210 -13.91 16.13 -0.44
CA ILE A 210 -13.07 17.35 -0.56
C ILE A 210 -13.02 18.10 0.78
N SER A 211 -14.14 18.19 1.49
CA SER A 211 -14.18 18.85 2.80
C SER A 211 -13.34 18.12 3.83
N ASP A 212 -13.43 16.78 3.88
CA ASP A 212 -12.62 15.96 4.77
C ASP A 212 -11.12 16.06 4.41
N LEU A 213 -10.80 16.07 3.10
CA LEU A 213 -9.43 16.28 2.62
C LEU A 213 -8.86 17.61 3.13
N LYS A 214 -9.61 18.71 2.98
CA LYS A 214 -9.18 20.04 3.42
C LYS A 214 -8.99 20.10 4.94
N GLU A 215 -9.91 19.52 5.70
CA GLU A 215 -9.81 19.45 7.16
C GLU A 215 -8.57 18.66 7.60
N ARG A 216 -8.34 17.49 7.01
CA ARG A 216 -7.13 16.68 7.28
C ARG A 216 -5.85 17.41 6.95
N LEU A 217 -5.78 18.08 5.79
CA LEU A 217 -4.63 18.91 5.40
C LEU A 217 -4.40 20.05 6.40
N SER A 218 -5.46 20.68 6.89
CA SER A 218 -5.36 21.75 7.90
C SER A 218 -4.75 21.29 9.21
N ARG A 219 -4.96 20.03 9.61
CA ARG A 219 -4.46 19.46 10.86
C ARG A 219 -2.99 19.02 10.80
N ILE A 220 -2.37 18.96 9.63
CA ILE A 220 -0.95 18.57 9.52
C ILE A 220 -0.12 19.41 10.48
N VAL A 221 0.63 18.76 11.37
CA VAL A 221 1.66 19.39 12.18
C VAL A 221 2.96 19.38 11.41
N CYS A 222 3.45 20.54 11.01
CA CYS A 222 4.57 20.68 10.09
C CYS A 222 5.84 21.27 10.71
N ALA A 223 5.72 21.91 11.89
CA ALA A 223 6.82 22.52 12.60
C ALA A 223 6.46 22.76 14.07
N TYR A 224 7.43 23.21 14.85
CA TYR A 224 7.24 23.63 16.23
C TYR A 224 7.82 25.01 16.44
N THR A 225 7.20 25.77 17.34
CA THR A 225 7.68 27.10 17.76
C THR A 225 8.91 26.97 18.66
N TYR A 226 9.62 28.09 18.90
CA TYR A 226 10.74 28.13 19.84
C TYR A 226 10.35 27.68 21.27
N ASP A 227 9.10 27.91 21.67
CA ASP A 227 8.55 27.46 22.96
C ASP A 227 7.87 26.08 22.91
N GLY A 228 8.04 25.35 21.79
CA GLY A 228 7.64 23.95 21.68
C GLY A 228 6.19 23.68 21.32
N LYS A 229 5.45 24.68 20.86
CA LYS A 229 4.06 24.50 20.41
C LYS A 229 4.00 24.01 18.98
N PRO A 230 3.06 23.11 18.62
CA PRO A 230 2.90 22.66 17.24
C PRO A 230 2.39 23.78 16.33
N VAL A 231 2.88 23.79 15.11
CA VAL A 231 2.43 24.66 14.01
C VAL A 231 1.78 23.79 12.94
N THR A 232 0.56 24.16 12.55
CA THR A 232 -0.22 23.40 11.58
C THR A 232 -0.19 24.02 10.18
N ALA A 233 -0.46 23.21 9.16
CA ALA A 233 -0.64 23.69 7.78
C ALA A 233 -1.81 24.69 7.69
N GLY A 234 -2.84 24.53 8.53
CA GLY A 234 -3.93 25.49 8.66
C GLY A 234 -3.45 26.87 9.11
N GLN A 235 -2.57 26.93 10.11
CA GLN A 235 -1.95 28.20 10.58
C GLN A 235 -1.03 28.82 9.53
N ILE A 236 -0.32 28.02 8.74
CA ILE A 236 0.47 28.49 7.59
C ILE A 236 -0.42 29.05 6.48
N GLY A 237 -1.69 28.61 6.42
CA GLY A 237 -2.64 29.01 5.37
C GLY A 237 -2.54 28.20 4.09
N ALA A 238 -1.93 27.02 4.12
CA ALA A 238 -1.68 26.19 2.93
C ALA A 238 -2.83 25.28 2.53
N ALA A 239 -3.71 24.92 3.46
CA ALA A 239 -4.70 23.85 3.27
C ALA A 239 -5.63 24.08 2.07
N GLY A 240 -6.08 25.28 1.82
CA GLY A 240 -6.97 25.61 0.70
C GLY A 240 -6.29 25.40 -0.65
N ALA A 241 -5.06 25.88 -0.82
CA ALA A 241 -4.29 25.72 -2.05
C ALA A 241 -3.88 24.26 -2.28
N MET A 242 -3.48 23.55 -1.22
CA MET A 242 -3.20 22.12 -1.31
C MET A 242 -4.44 21.33 -1.76
N THR A 243 -5.61 21.65 -1.22
CA THR A 243 -6.89 21.04 -1.63
C THR A 243 -7.20 21.32 -3.09
N ALA A 244 -6.99 22.55 -3.55
CA ALA A 244 -7.18 22.92 -4.95
C ALA A 244 -6.29 22.10 -5.89
N LEU A 245 -5.02 21.87 -5.54
CA LEU A 245 -4.11 21.02 -6.29
C LEU A 245 -4.56 19.55 -6.35
N LEU A 246 -5.21 19.07 -5.29
CA LEU A 246 -5.63 17.67 -5.15
C LEU A 246 -7.06 17.41 -5.63
N LYS A 247 -7.84 18.43 -5.96
CA LYS A 247 -9.27 18.34 -6.24
C LYS A 247 -9.62 17.30 -7.31
N ASP A 248 -8.96 17.37 -8.44
CA ASP A 248 -9.24 16.46 -9.57
C ASP A 248 -8.62 15.07 -9.32
N ALA A 249 -7.49 15.02 -8.63
CA ALA A 249 -6.84 13.78 -8.24
C ALA A 249 -7.71 12.92 -7.31
N LEU A 250 -8.59 13.54 -6.52
CA LEU A 250 -9.40 12.84 -5.54
C LEU A 250 -10.43 11.88 -6.16
N ASP A 251 -10.85 12.10 -7.41
CA ASP A 251 -11.67 11.16 -8.14
C ASP A 251 -10.87 9.91 -8.52
N PRO A 252 -11.38 8.70 -8.20
CA PRO A 252 -10.69 7.46 -8.51
C PRO A 252 -10.55 7.20 -10.02
N ASN A 253 -9.48 6.51 -10.40
CA ASN A 253 -9.14 6.21 -11.79
C ASN A 253 -9.70 4.86 -12.22
N LEU A 254 -10.50 4.86 -13.29
CA LEU A 254 -11.05 3.66 -13.92
C LEU A 254 -10.14 3.18 -15.05
N VAL A 255 -9.82 1.91 -15.03
CA VAL A 255 -9.12 1.16 -16.08
C VAL A 255 -9.77 -0.22 -16.25
N GLN A 256 -9.11 -1.13 -16.94
CA GLN A 256 -9.65 -2.47 -17.21
C GLN A 256 -8.56 -3.54 -17.06
N THR A 257 -8.98 -4.77 -16.78
CA THR A 257 -8.11 -5.94 -16.87
C THR A 257 -7.91 -6.36 -18.34
N LEU A 258 -6.96 -7.26 -18.60
CA LEU A 258 -6.81 -7.88 -19.94
C LEU A 258 -8.10 -8.53 -20.45
N GLU A 259 -8.95 -9.01 -19.57
CA GLU A 259 -10.25 -9.61 -19.88
C GLU A 259 -11.40 -8.59 -19.94
N ASN A 260 -11.06 -7.28 -19.99
CA ASN A 260 -11.98 -6.16 -20.08
C ASN A 260 -12.96 -6.02 -18.90
N ASN A 261 -12.54 -6.41 -17.71
CA ASN A 261 -13.29 -6.18 -16.50
C ASN A 261 -12.86 -4.86 -15.84
N PRO A 262 -13.76 -4.17 -15.12
CA PRO A 262 -13.46 -2.87 -14.53
C PRO A 262 -12.49 -3.00 -13.36
N ALA A 263 -11.52 -2.08 -13.32
CA ALA A 263 -10.59 -1.93 -12.22
C ALA A 263 -10.41 -0.46 -11.86
N ILE A 264 -10.25 -0.19 -10.58
CA ILE A 264 -9.93 1.14 -10.06
C ILE A 264 -8.51 1.14 -9.51
N ILE A 265 -7.73 2.17 -9.88
CA ILE A 265 -6.40 2.42 -9.36
C ILE A 265 -6.36 3.81 -8.76
N HIS A 266 -6.07 3.93 -7.46
CA HIS A 266 -6.14 5.21 -6.78
C HIS A 266 -5.34 5.24 -5.48
N GLY A 267 -4.35 6.13 -5.40
CA GLY A 267 -3.42 6.26 -4.29
C GLY A 267 -2.43 5.10 -4.19
N GLY A 268 -1.31 5.30 -3.53
CA GLY A 268 -0.25 4.31 -3.51
C GLY A 268 0.73 4.39 -2.35
N PRO A 269 0.29 4.53 -1.07
CA PRO A 269 1.21 4.59 0.05
C PRO A 269 1.94 3.26 0.21
N PHE A 270 3.24 3.30 0.60
CA PHE A 270 4.00 2.08 0.88
C PHE A 270 3.59 1.46 2.20
N ALA A 271 3.52 0.12 2.27
CA ALA A 271 3.09 -0.61 3.46
C ALA A 271 4.17 -0.76 4.53
N ASN A 272 5.45 -0.59 4.20
CA ASN A 272 6.55 -0.67 5.15
C ASN A 272 6.94 0.68 5.78
N ILE A 273 6.35 1.77 5.33
CA ILE A 273 6.59 3.13 5.84
C ILE A 273 5.32 3.97 6.03
N ALA A 274 4.19 3.52 5.48
CA ALA A 274 2.86 4.11 5.60
C ALA A 274 1.83 3.00 5.74
N HIS A 275 0.52 3.28 5.56
CA HIS A 275 -0.53 2.26 5.77
C HIS A 275 -0.74 1.29 4.60
N GLY A 276 -0.17 1.54 3.43
CA GLY A 276 -0.02 0.53 2.37
C GLY A 276 -1.26 0.06 1.65
N CYS A 277 -2.31 0.86 1.63
CA CYS A 277 -3.61 0.53 1.02
C CYS A 277 -4.01 1.59 0.01
N ASN A 278 -4.78 1.20 -1.02
CA ASN A 278 -5.40 2.17 -1.91
C ASN A 278 -6.42 3.05 -1.15
N SER A 279 -7.01 4.03 -1.83
CA SER A 279 -7.87 5.01 -1.17
C SER A 279 -9.17 4.39 -0.63
N VAL A 280 -9.67 4.97 0.44
CA VAL A 280 -11.01 4.69 0.98
C VAL A 280 -12.08 5.00 -0.07
N LEU A 281 -11.93 6.10 -0.82
CA LEU A 281 -12.87 6.48 -1.88
C LEU A 281 -12.96 5.42 -2.97
N ALA A 282 -11.83 4.88 -3.45
CA ALA A 282 -11.81 3.83 -4.45
C ALA A 282 -12.53 2.56 -3.96
N THR A 283 -12.23 2.14 -2.73
CA THR A 283 -12.85 0.94 -2.15
C THR A 283 -14.35 1.13 -1.94
N LYS A 284 -14.78 2.24 -1.36
CA LYS A 284 -16.22 2.54 -1.15
C LYS A 284 -16.97 2.70 -2.47
N LEU A 285 -16.37 3.35 -3.46
CA LEU A 285 -16.96 3.50 -4.79
C LEU A 285 -17.18 2.12 -5.43
N SER A 286 -16.20 1.25 -5.39
CA SER A 286 -16.31 -0.11 -5.94
C SER A 286 -17.37 -0.92 -5.21
N LEU A 287 -17.44 -0.84 -3.89
CA LEU A 287 -18.49 -1.51 -3.08
C LEU A 287 -19.90 -1.00 -3.45
N SER A 288 -20.02 0.24 -3.89
CA SER A 288 -21.30 0.82 -4.33
C SER A 288 -21.71 0.43 -5.76
N LEU A 289 -20.74 0.10 -6.61
CA LEU A 289 -20.95 -0.17 -8.03
C LEU A 289 -20.99 -1.66 -8.37
N ALA A 290 -20.44 -2.52 -7.56
CA ALA A 290 -20.34 -3.95 -7.81
C ALA A 290 -20.87 -4.78 -6.64
N ASP A 291 -21.10 -6.07 -6.89
CA ASP A 291 -21.53 -7.02 -5.85
C ASP A 291 -20.34 -7.49 -4.99
N TYR A 292 -19.15 -7.49 -5.60
CA TYR A 292 -17.90 -7.88 -4.96
C TYR A 292 -16.81 -6.88 -5.31
N THR A 293 -16.00 -6.53 -4.32
CA THR A 293 -14.80 -5.70 -4.50
C THR A 293 -13.60 -6.46 -3.98
N ILE A 294 -12.60 -6.62 -4.83
CA ILE A 294 -11.31 -7.19 -4.48
C ILE A 294 -10.31 -6.07 -4.30
N THR A 295 -9.67 -6.01 -3.16
CA THR A 295 -8.60 -5.07 -2.88
C THR A 295 -7.43 -5.78 -2.24
N GLU A 296 -6.28 -5.13 -2.22
CA GLU A 296 -5.08 -5.69 -1.62
C GLU A 296 -4.43 -4.76 -0.60
N ALA A 297 -3.63 -5.34 0.28
CA ALA A 297 -2.77 -4.63 1.19
C ALA A 297 -1.31 -4.92 0.85
N GLY A 298 -0.44 -3.93 0.99
CA GLY A 298 0.96 -4.02 0.56
C GLY A 298 1.80 -5.00 1.37
N PHE A 299 2.76 -5.64 0.73
CA PHE A 299 3.68 -6.62 1.33
C PHE A 299 2.98 -7.79 2.01
N GLY A 300 3.52 -8.28 3.13
CA GLY A 300 2.94 -9.38 3.89
C GLY A 300 1.80 -8.96 4.82
N ALA A 301 1.06 -9.95 5.31
CA ALA A 301 -0.10 -9.72 6.16
C ALA A 301 0.25 -9.07 7.51
N ASP A 302 1.47 -9.24 7.99
CA ASP A 302 1.98 -8.61 9.21
C ASP A 302 2.12 -7.08 9.09
N LEU A 303 2.34 -6.56 7.89
CA LEU A 303 2.40 -5.13 7.59
C LEU A 303 1.12 -4.62 6.95
N GLY A 304 0.86 -5.04 5.72
CA GLY A 304 -0.23 -4.50 4.93
C GLY A 304 -1.61 -4.85 5.46
N ALA A 305 -1.88 -6.12 5.75
CA ALA A 305 -3.19 -6.54 6.24
C ALA A 305 -3.48 -5.98 7.64
N GLU A 306 -2.50 -5.94 8.53
CA GLU A 306 -2.64 -5.33 9.85
C GLU A 306 -3.09 -3.87 9.73
N LYS A 307 -2.40 -3.06 8.91
CA LYS A 307 -2.74 -1.65 8.71
C LYS A 307 -4.05 -1.46 7.95
N PHE A 308 -4.34 -2.33 7.01
CA PHE A 308 -5.64 -2.34 6.33
C PHE A 308 -6.79 -2.49 7.33
N LEU A 309 -6.66 -3.41 8.27
CA LEU A 309 -7.68 -3.70 9.27
C LEU A 309 -7.69 -2.67 10.40
N ASP A 310 -6.54 -2.44 11.04
CA ASP A 310 -6.46 -1.56 12.22
C ASP A 310 -6.54 -0.06 11.88
N ILE A 311 -6.22 0.35 10.66
CA ILE A 311 -6.27 1.76 10.24
C ILE A 311 -7.38 2.01 9.22
N LYS A 312 -7.27 1.46 8.00
CA LYS A 312 -8.21 1.76 6.91
C LYS A 312 -9.63 1.32 7.21
N CYS A 313 -9.84 0.06 7.59
CA CYS A 313 -11.17 -0.46 7.90
C CYS A 313 -11.81 0.25 9.09
N ARG A 314 -11.00 0.58 10.08
CA ARG A 314 -11.45 1.31 11.26
C ARG A 314 -11.97 2.71 10.89
N TYR A 315 -11.24 3.47 10.10
CA TYR A 315 -11.65 4.80 9.66
C TYR A 315 -12.77 4.79 8.63
N ALA A 316 -12.77 3.82 7.73
CA ALA A 316 -13.76 3.74 6.66
C ALA A 316 -15.08 3.06 7.06
N GLY A 317 -15.11 2.37 8.20
CA GLY A 317 -16.29 1.61 8.62
C GLY A 317 -16.62 0.44 7.68
N ILE A 318 -15.59 -0.21 7.14
CA ILE A 318 -15.71 -1.37 6.26
C ILE A 318 -15.01 -2.60 6.87
N ALA A 319 -15.41 -3.78 6.43
CA ALA A 319 -14.80 -5.03 6.86
C ALA A 319 -14.76 -6.04 5.71
N PRO A 320 -13.67 -6.82 5.56
CA PRO A 320 -13.63 -7.91 4.61
C PRO A 320 -14.61 -9.03 4.99
N SER A 321 -15.29 -9.57 3.98
CA SER A 321 -16.11 -10.80 4.14
C SER A 321 -15.30 -12.07 3.90
N ALA A 322 -14.14 -11.95 3.28
CA ALA A 322 -13.15 -13.01 3.09
C ALA A 322 -11.75 -12.42 2.92
N CYS A 323 -10.74 -13.21 3.25
CA CYS A 323 -9.35 -12.88 3.07
C CYS A 323 -8.66 -13.99 2.29
N VAL A 324 -7.97 -13.63 1.20
CA VAL A 324 -7.11 -14.53 0.43
C VAL A 324 -5.67 -14.30 0.85
N LEU A 325 -5.05 -15.32 1.40
CA LEU A 325 -3.63 -15.31 1.78
C LEU A 325 -2.81 -16.01 0.69
N VAL A 326 -2.07 -15.23 -0.07
CA VAL A 326 -1.21 -15.74 -1.15
C VAL A 326 0.07 -16.33 -0.57
N ALA A 327 0.39 -17.53 -0.96
CA ALA A 327 1.64 -18.21 -0.64
C ALA A 327 2.29 -18.74 -1.93
N THR A 328 3.61 -18.86 -1.94
CA THR A 328 4.36 -19.54 -2.99
C THR A 328 5.28 -20.57 -2.39
N VAL A 329 5.46 -21.69 -3.09
CA VAL A 329 6.45 -22.70 -2.68
C VAL A 329 7.84 -22.09 -2.61
N ARG A 330 8.17 -21.18 -3.53
CA ARG A 330 9.46 -20.46 -3.56
C ARG A 330 9.68 -19.62 -2.31
N ALA A 331 8.66 -18.89 -1.87
CA ALA A 331 8.75 -18.09 -0.64
C ALA A 331 8.95 -18.98 0.58
N LEU A 332 8.26 -20.10 0.68
CA LEU A 332 8.45 -21.05 1.78
C LEU A 332 9.84 -21.67 1.79
N LYS A 333 10.40 -22.02 0.62
CA LYS A 333 11.79 -22.46 0.51
C LYS A 333 12.76 -21.37 1.00
N SER A 334 12.53 -20.11 0.61
CA SER A 334 13.35 -18.99 1.06
C SER A 334 13.29 -18.81 2.58
N HIS A 335 12.09 -18.90 3.17
CA HIS A 335 11.91 -18.88 4.63
C HIS A 335 12.52 -20.11 5.30
N GLY A 336 12.67 -21.21 4.60
CA GLY A 336 13.37 -22.42 5.03
C GLY A 336 14.89 -22.37 4.85
N GLY A 337 15.44 -21.22 4.41
CA GLY A 337 16.88 -20.99 4.32
C GLY A 337 17.50 -21.22 2.95
N VAL A 338 16.72 -21.47 1.89
CA VAL A 338 17.23 -21.67 0.53
C VAL A 338 17.64 -20.34 -0.10
N ALA A 339 18.82 -20.29 -0.71
CA ALA A 339 19.33 -19.14 -1.42
C ALA A 339 18.50 -18.84 -2.70
N LYS A 340 18.42 -17.57 -3.08
CA LYS A 340 17.63 -17.11 -4.25
C LYS A 340 17.93 -17.90 -5.53
N ALA A 341 19.20 -18.24 -5.76
CA ALA A 341 19.63 -18.97 -6.96
C ALA A 341 19.07 -20.41 -7.05
N ASP A 342 18.73 -21.01 -5.92
CA ASP A 342 18.34 -22.41 -5.80
C ASP A 342 16.83 -22.60 -5.58
N LEU A 343 16.03 -21.51 -5.57
CA LEU A 343 14.59 -21.57 -5.29
C LEU A 343 13.77 -22.36 -6.33
N SER A 344 14.29 -22.53 -7.55
CA SER A 344 13.66 -23.32 -8.59
C SER A 344 13.91 -24.84 -8.47
N GLN A 345 14.84 -25.25 -7.60
CA GLN A 345 15.14 -26.65 -7.36
C GLN A 345 14.16 -27.27 -6.36
N PRO A 346 13.72 -28.52 -6.56
CA PRO A 346 12.89 -29.23 -5.59
C PRO A 346 13.57 -29.29 -4.22
N ASN A 347 12.85 -28.91 -3.17
CA ASN A 347 13.36 -28.99 -1.80
C ASN A 347 12.21 -29.02 -0.77
N LEU A 348 11.63 -30.22 -0.60
CA LEU A 348 10.51 -30.39 0.32
C LEU A 348 10.88 -30.08 1.78
N GLU A 349 12.09 -30.41 2.20
CA GLU A 349 12.53 -30.14 3.59
C GLU A 349 12.61 -28.65 3.89
N ALA A 350 13.01 -27.85 2.90
CA ALA A 350 13.00 -26.39 3.06
C ALA A 350 11.56 -25.82 3.11
N VAL A 351 10.64 -26.38 2.33
CA VAL A 351 9.20 -26.02 2.41
C VAL A 351 8.65 -26.32 3.80
N LYS A 352 8.98 -27.49 4.35
CA LYS A 352 8.62 -27.86 5.72
C LYS A 352 9.16 -26.88 6.77
N ALA A 353 10.42 -26.53 6.65
CA ALA A 353 11.07 -25.58 7.55
C ALA A 353 10.46 -24.16 7.44
N GLY A 354 10.12 -23.73 6.24
CA GLY A 354 9.53 -22.41 5.98
C GLY A 354 8.03 -22.30 6.26
N ALA A 355 7.33 -23.41 6.39
CA ALA A 355 5.88 -23.43 6.60
C ALA A 355 5.42 -22.70 7.88
N ALA A 356 6.29 -22.54 8.88
CA ALA A 356 5.99 -21.78 10.08
C ALA A 356 5.62 -20.31 9.78
N ASN A 357 6.17 -19.71 8.72
CA ASN A 357 5.78 -18.38 8.26
C ASN A 357 4.31 -18.34 7.82
N LEU A 358 3.89 -19.29 6.99
CA LEU A 358 2.51 -19.43 6.55
C LEU A 358 1.56 -19.64 7.73
N ILE A 359 1.91 -20.54 8.65
CA ILE A 359 1.10 -20.87 9.84
C ILE A 359 0.87 -19.63 10.70
N ARG A 360 1.90 -18.82 10.93
CA ARG A 360 1.77 -17.58 11.72
C ARG A 360 0.86 -16.57 11.04
N HIS A 361 0.96 -16.39 9.73
CA HIS A 361 0.05 -15.51 8.99
C HIS A 361 -1.40 -16.00 9.03
N ILE A 362 -1.62 -17.31 8.87
CA ILE A 362 -2.96 -17.90 9.01
C ILE A 362 -3.53 -17.62 10.40
N ASP A 363 -2.75 -17.86 11.44
CA ASP A 363 -3.18 -17.65 12.83
C ASP A 363 -3.55 -16.18 13.09
N ASN A 364 -2.72 -15.24 12.62
CA ASN A 364 -2.98 -13.81 12.75
C ASN A 364 -4.30 -13.40 12.08
N LEU A 365 -4.55 -13.85 10.85
CA LEU A 365 -5.74 -13.48 10.09
C LEU A 365 -7.00 -14.18 10.61
N LYS A 366 -6.93 -15.48 10.87
CA LYS A 366 -8.07 -16.29 11.27
C LYS A 366 -8.44 -16.08 12.74
N ASN A 367 -7.48 -16.26 13.64
CA ASN A 367 -7.70 -16.21 15.08
C ASN A 367 -7.48 -14.82 15.66
N GLY A 368 -6.48 -14.07 15.15
CA GLY A 368 -6.19 -12.72 15.59
C GLY A 368 -7.23 -11.71 15.16
N PHE A 369 -7.50 -11.61 13.86
CA PHE A 369 -8.48 -10.68 13.29
C PHE A 369 -9.88 -11.25 13.11
N GLY A 370 -10.05 -12.57 13.21
CA GLY A 370 -11.35 -13.24 13.11
C GLY A 370 -11.91 -13.33 11.68
N LEU A 371 -11.05 -13.30 10.66
CA LEU A 371 -11.47 -13.31 9.25
C LEU A 371 -11.67 -14.74 8.71
N PRO A 372 -12.63 -14.95 7.78
CA PRO A 372 -12.62 -16.13 6.92
C PRO A 372 -11.41 -16.08 5.99
N VAL A 373 -10.58 -17.12 5.99
CA VAL A 373 -9.32 -17.20 5.25
C VAL A 373 -9.32 -18.32 4.24
N VAL A 374 -8.87 -18.02 3.02
CA VAL A 374 -8.51 -19.00 1.98
C VAL A 374 -7.04 -18.79 1.63
N VAL A 375 -6.25 -19.84 1.63
CA VAL A 375 -4.87 -19.79 1.14
C VAL A 375 -4.87 -20.07 -0.36
N ALA A 376 -4.25 -19.17 -1.13
CA ALA A 376 -4.01 -19.37 -2.55
C ALA A 376 -2.53 -19.69 -2.77
N ILE A 377 -2.25 -20.87 -3.29
CA ILE A 377 -0.90 -21.20 -3.77
C ILE A 377 -0.76 -20.60 -5.17
N ASN A 378 0.05 -19.55 -5.30
CA ASN A 378 0.40 -19.03 -6.62
C ASN A 378 1.43 -19.95 -7.25
N ALA A 379 0.96 -20.80 -8.18
CA ALA A 379 1.74 -21.89 -8.74
C ALA A 379 2.80 -21.42 -9.74
N PHE A 380 3.98 -21.99 -9.63
CA PHE A 380 5.07 -21.84 -10.60
C PHE A 380 5.37 -23.19 -11.28
N PRO A 381 5.83 -23.18 -12.55
CA PRO A 381 6.15 -24.43 -13.27
C PRO A 381 7.23 -25.29 -12.62
N THR A 382 8.03 -24.68 -11.73
CA THR A 382 9.11 -25.38 -11.01
C THR A 382 8.64 -26.02 -9.70
N ASP A 383 7.40 -25.78 -9.27
CA ASP A 383 6.85 -26.38 -8.06
C ASP A 383 6.55 -27.87 -8.27
N THR A 384 6.92 -28.71 -7.31
CA THR A 384 6.60 -30.13 -7.39
C THR A 384 5.24 -30.44 -6.78
N PRO A 385 4.55 -31.51 -7.23
CA PRO A 385 3.29 -31.96 -6.62
C PRO A 385 3.43 -32.25 -5.12
N GLU A 386 4.56 -32.78 -4.69
CA GLU A 386 4.83 -33.09 -3.27
C GLU A 386 4.96 -31.82 -2.42
N GLU A 387 5.61 -30.80 -2.95
CA GLU A 387 5.74 -29.50 -2.29
C GLU A 387 4.38 -28.82 -2.15
N GLN A 388 3.57 -28.81 -3.21
CA GLN A 388 2.21 -28.26 -3.18
C GLN A 388 1.29 -29.02 -2.23
N ALA A 389 1.33 -30.37 -2.26
CA ALA A 389 0.55 -31.23 -1.38
C ALA A 389 0.88 -30.99 0.11
N TYR A 390 2.15 -30.74 0.42
CA TYR A 390 2.55 -30.41 1.79
C TYR A 390 1.95 -29.08 2.26
N VAL A 391 1.93 -28.05 1.42
CA VAL A 391 1.30 -26.76 1.74
C VAL A 391 -0.22 -26.94 1.96
N GLU A 392 -0.88 -27.73 1.14
CA GLU A 392 -2.30 -28.07 1.31
C GLU A 392 -2.56 -28.78 2.64
N GLN A 393 -1.71 -29.72 3.01
CA GLN A 393 -1.78 -30.42 4.28
C GLN A 393 -1.64 -29.45 5.47
N VAL A 394 -0.65 -28.57 5.44
CA VAL A 394 -0.45 -27.55 6.48
C VAL A 394 -1.69 -26.68 6.65
N CYS A 395 -2.29 -26.22 5.55
CA CYS A 395 -3.51 -25.43 5.59
C CYS A 395 -4.69 -26.20 6.20
N ALA A 396 -4.87 -27.48 5.82
CA ALA A 396 -5.90 -28.34 6.39
C ALA A 396 -5.73 -28.52 7.91
N GLU A 397 -4.50 -28.70 8.38
CA GLU A 397 -4.18 -28.78 9.81
C GLU A 397 -4.51 -27.49 10.56
N GLN A 398 -4.41 -26.34 9.89
CA GLN A 398 -4.81 -25.03 10.44
C GLN A 398 -6.33 -24.75 10.28
N GLY A 399 -7.06 -25.66 9.68
CA GLY A 399 -8.50 -25.52 9.46
C GLY A 399 -8.87 -24.45 8.45
N VAL A 400 -8.03 -24.21 7.42
CA VAL A 400 -8.29 -23.27 6.33
C VAL A 400 -8.22 -23.99 4.98
N PRO A 401 -9.11 -23.67 4.02
CA PRO A 401 -9.02 -24.19 2.68
C PRO A 401 -7.80 -23.63 1.95
N CYS A 402 -7.23 -24.44 1.08
CA CYS A 402 -6.09 -24.11 0.23
C CYS A 402 -6.42 -24.46 -1.22
N VAL A 403 -6.20 -23.53 -2.13
CA VAL A 403 -6.50 -23.69 -3.56
C VAL A 403 -5.27 -23.32 -4.38
N LEU A 404 -4.96 -24.14 -5.38
CA LEU A 404 -3.95 -23.84 -6.37
C LEU A 404 -4.48 -22.77 -7.32
N SER A 405 -3.70 -21.71 -7.53
CA SER A 405 -4.02 -20.61 -8.44
C SER A 405 -3.05 -20.63 -9.61
N GLU A 406 -3.60 -20.72 -10.83
CA GLU A 406 -2.86 -20.74 -12.09
C GLU A 406 -3.13 -19.46 -12.92
N VAL A 407 -3.53 -18.37 -12.28
CA VAL A 407 -3.91 -17.13 -12.97
C VAL A 407 -2.74 -16.50 -13.76
N PHE A 408 -1.51 -16.71 -13.33
CA PHE A 408 -0.32 -16.26 -14.04
C PHE A 408 -0.28 -16.80 -15.47
N ALA A 409 -0.55 -18.08 -15.65
CA ALA A 409 -0.48 -18.76 -16.94
C ALA A 409 -1.80 -18.73 -17.71
N LYS A 410 -2.95 -18.68 -17.02
CA LYS A 410 -4.28 -18.92 -17.61
C LYS A 410 -5.27 -17.76 -17.41
N GLY A 411 -4.83 -16.64 -16.84
CA GLY A 411 -5.73 -15.53 -16.56
C GLY A 411 -6.88 -15.93 -15.62
N GLY A 412 -8.07 -15.35 -15.84
CA GLY A 412 -9.25 -15.61 -15.02
C GLY A 412 -9.69 -17.09 -14.99
N GLU A 413 -9.48 -17.84 -16.07
CA GLU A 413 -9.78 -19.29 -16.10
C GLU A 413 -9.01 -20.05 -15.03
N GLY A 414 -7.73 -19.69 -14.82
CA GLY A 414 -6.87 -20.28 -13.80
C GLY A 414 -7.24 -19.92 -12.36
N GLY A 415 -8.15 -18.96 -12.16
CA GLY A 415 -8.62 -18.50 -10.86
C GLY A 415 -10.00 -18.97 -10.45
N LYS A 416 -10.72 -19.72 -11.29
CA LYS A 416 -12.11 -20.10 -11.02
C LYS A 416 -12.26 -20.95 -9.76
N ALA A 417 -11.40 -21.92 -9.54
CA ALA A 417 -11.44 -22.74 -8.32
C ALA A 417 -11.22 -21.90 -7.06
N LEU A 418 -10.31 -20.93 -7.11
CA LEU A 418 -10.10 -19.98 -6.01
C LEU A 418 -11.35 -19.11 -5.80
N ALA A 419 -11.93 -18.56 -6.87
CA ALA A 419 -13.14 -17.76 -6.80
C ALA A 419 -14.31 -18.51 -6.16
N GLU A 420 -14.55 -19.74 -6.56
CA GLU A 420 -15.59 -20.61 -5.98
C GLU A 420 -15.37 -20.85 -4.49
N LYS A 421 -14.13 -21.10 -4.08
CA LYS A 421 -13.80 -21.31 -2.66
C LYS A 421 -13.96 -20.04 -1.84
N VAL A 422 -13.56 -18.88 -2.37
CA VAL A 422 -13.77 -17.58 -1.72
C VAL A 422 -15.27 -17.32 -1.50
N LEU A 423 -16.09 -17.55 -2.53
CA LEU A 423 -17.56 -17.40 -2.43
C LEU A 423 -18.17 -18.35 -1.40
N GLU A 424 -17.65 -19.57 -1.28
CA GLU A 424 -18.12 -20.57 -0.31
C GLU A 424 -17.84 -20.16 1.14
N VAL A 425 -16.66 -19.60 1.43
CA VAL A 425 -16.24 -19.27 2.80
C VAL A 425 -16.66 -17.89 3.27
N MET A 426 -17.15 -17.05 2.37
CA MET A 426 -17.54 -15.66 2.69
C MET A 426 -18.53 -15.61 3.86
N GLU A 427 -18.21 -14.78 4.82
CA GLU A 427 -19.07 -14.52 5.97
C GLU A 427 -18.80 -13.11 6.50
N ASP A 428 -19.86 -12.36 6.73
CA ASP A 428 -19.74 -11.06 7.37
C ASP A 428 -19.48 -11.24 8.86
N ARG A 429 -18.32 -10.82 9.30
CA ARG A 429 -17.89 -10.86 10.70
C ARG A 429 -17.32 -9.52 11.13
N PRO A 430 -17.50 -9.11 12.39
CA PRO A 430 -16.80 -7.95 12.92
C PRO A 430 -15.29 -8.22 12.98
N ILE A 431 -14.50 -7.21 12.68
CA ILE A 431 -13.04 -7.29 12.81
C ILE A 431 -12.67 -7.30 14.29
N GLN A 432 -11.82 -8.24 14.68
CA GLN A 432 -11.15 -8.21 15.97
C GLN A 432 -9.91 -7.35 15.85
N TYR A 433 -10.01 -6.08 16.21
CA TYR A 433 -8.88 -5.17 16.14
C TYR A 433 -7.77 -5.57 17.12
N THR A 434 -6.53 -5.28 16.74
CA THR A 434 -5.35 -5.64 17.56
C THR A 434 -5.35 -4.88 18.89
N TYR A 435 -5.92 -3.68 18.91
CA TYR A 435 -5.99 -2.81 20.10
C TYR A 435 -7.21 -1.88 20.04
N PRO A 436 -7.77 -1.45 21.18
CA PRO A 436 -8.70 -0.34 21.23
C PRO A 436 -7.98 1.00 21.12
N LEU A 437 -8.64 2.04 20.59
CA LEU A 437 -8.01 3.35 20.35
C LEU A 437 -7.66 4.11 21.64
N ASP A 438 -8.38 3.88 22.72
CA ASP A 438 -8.15 4.52 24.03
C ASP A 438 -6.98 3.91 24.83
N MET A 439 -6.37 2.84 24.30
CA MET A 439 -5.15 2.26 24.88
C MET A 439 -3.97 3.24 24.73
N PRO A 440 -3.05 3.36 25.72
CA PRO A 440 -1.85 4.16 25.58
C PRO A 440 -1.00 3.79 24.35
N LEU A 441 -0.33 4.75 23.73
CA LEU A 441 0.44 4.53 22.50
C LEU A 441 1.46 3.40 22.61
N LYS A 442 2.23 3.34 23.71
CA LYS A 442 3.19 2.25 23.93
C LYS A 442 2.52 0.87 24.01
N ASP A 443 1.33 0.80 24.61
CA ASP A 443 0.58 -0.45 24.73
C ASP A 443 0.02 -0.89 23.37
N LYS A 444 -0.40 0.03 22.52
CA LYS A 444 -0.79 -0.26 21.12
C LYS A 444 0.39 -0.85 20.33
N ILE A 445 1.55 -0.22 20.44
CA ILE A 445 2.78 -0.69 19.79
C ILE A 445 3.14 -2.09 20.30
N ASN A 446 3.09 -2.30 21.61
CA ASN A 446 3.35 -3.60 22.23
C ASN A 446 2.33 -4.67 21.79
N ALA A 447 1.05 -4.30 21.66
CA ALA A 447 0.01 -5.22 21.19
C ALA A 447 0.29 -5.73 19.77
N ILE A 448 0.68 -4.86 18.85
CA ILE A 448 1.08 -5.26 17.50
C ILE A 448 2.33 -6.15 17.55
N ALA A 449 3.36 -5.71 18.25
CA ALA A 449 4.63 -6.42 18.34
C ALA A 449 4.47 -7.85 18.90
N THR A 450 3.68 -8.01 19.95
CA THR A 450 3.50 -9.31 20.61
C THR A 450 2.45 -10.19 19.94
N LYS A 451 1.31 -9.64 19.53
CA LYS A 451 0.20 -10.42 18.96
C LYS A 451 0.43 -10.76 17.48
N ILE A 452 1.01 -9.84 16.70
CA ILE A 452 1.18 -10.01 15.25
C ILE A 452 2.60 -10.51 14.91
N TYR A 453 3.63 -9.85 15.45
CA TYR A 453 5.01 -10.20 15.15
C TYR A 453 5.58 -11.30 16.03
N ARG A 454 4.95 -11.59 17.17
CA ARG A 454 5.41 -12.55 18.19
C ARG A 454 6.76 -12.17 18.80
N ALA A 455 7.02 -10.86 18.92
CA ALA A 455 8.14 -10.32 19.69
C ALA A 455 7.93 -10.55 21.18
N ASP A 456 9.04 -10.62 21.94
CA ASP A 456 9.01 -10.72 23.40
C ASP A 456 8.62 -9.37 24.04
N GLY A 457 8.87 -8.26 23.36
CA GLY A 457 8.58 -6.92 23.81
C GLY A 457 9.11 -5.87 22.86
N VAL A 458 9.12 -4.62 23.33
CA VAL A 458 9.53 -3.45 22.55
C VAL A 458 10.49 -2.60 23.38
N ASN A 459 11.63 -2.26 22.78
CA ASN A 459 12.55 -1.25 23.31
C ASN A 459 12.37 0.07 22.57
N TYR A 460 12.56 1.16 23.27
CA TYR A 460 12.41 2.51 22.73
C TYR A 460 13.71 3.29 22.89
N SER A 461 14.13 4.00 21.84
CA SER A 461 15.16 5.02 22.00
C SER A 461 14.66 6.13 22.94
N ALA A 462 15.58 6.88 23.55
CA ALA A 462 15.22 8.01 24.39
C ALA A 462 14.38 9.04 23.63
N ALA A 463 14.73 9.31 22.37
CA ALA A 463 13.98 10.22 21.50
C ALA A 463 12.55 9.71 21.20
N ALA A 464 12.40 8.42 20.90
CA ALA A 464 11.09 7.81 20.66
C ALA A 464 10.18 7.87 21.89
N SER A 465 10.70 7.51 23.07
CA SER A 465 9.96 7.61 24.34
C SER A 465 9.51 9.03 24.64
N LYS A 466 10.38 10.01 24.43
CA LYS A 466 10.07 11.42 24.62
C LYS A 466 8.95 11.86 23.69
N THR A 467 9.05 11.54 22.40
CA THR A 467 8.04 11.90 21.40
C THR A 467 6.68 11.28 21.75
N LEU A 468 6.63 9.99 22.14
CA LEU A 468 5.37 9.34 22.54
C LEU A 468 4.71 10.02 23.73
N ALA A 469 5.48 10.45 24.73
CA ALA A 469 4.96 11.19 25.87
C ALA A 469 4.42 12.57 25.45
N GLU A 470 5.15 13.31 24.63
CA GLU A 470 4.74 14.61 24.10
C GLU A 470 3.45 14.51 23.27
N LEU A 471 3.33 13.49 22.40
CA LEU A 471 2.12 13.25 21.60
C LEU A 471 0.90 12.95 22.47
N THR A 472 1.08 12.21 23.54
CA THR A 472 0.02 11.92 24.51
C THR A 472 -0.45 13.20 25.21
N GLU A 473 0.48 14.06 25.67
CA GLU A 473 0.16 15.35 26.27
C GLU A 473 -0.57 16.29 25.30
N MET A 474 -0.21 16.25 24.01
CA MET A 474 -0.87 17.07 22.98
C MET A 474 -2.25 16.55 22.56
N GLY A 475 -2.72 15.43 23.11
CA GLY A 475 -4.04 14.86 22.82
C GLY A 475 -4.10 13.88 21.66
N TYR A 476 -2.94 13.34 21.20
CA TYR A 476 -2.86 12.36 20.12
C TYR A 476 -2.77 10.90 20.61
N GLY A 477 -3.00 10.66 21.90
CA GLY A 477 -2.91 9.33 22.49
C GLY A 477 -3.92 8.31 21.95
N ASP A 478 -5.04 8.76 21.42
CA ASP A 478 -6.10 7.91 20.88
C ASP A 478 -5.94 7.56 19.37
N LEU A 479 -4.87 8.02 18.72
CA LEU A 479 -4.60 7.68 17.34
C LEU A 479 -4.12 6.23 17.20
N PRO A 480 -4.46 5.54 16.11
CA PRO A 480 -3.84 4.27 15.78
C PRO A 480 -2.35 4.44 15.48
N VAL A 481 -1.59 3.37 15.59
CA VAL A 481 -0.16 3.34 15.31
C VAL A 481 0.12 2.63 13.97
N CYS A 482 1.08 3.16 13.24
CA CYS A 482 1.51 2.66 11.93
C CYS A 482 2.97 2.24 12.03
N ILE A 483 3.22 0.94 12.12
CA ILE A 483 4.58 0.41 12.28
C ILE A 483 5.30 0.43 10.92
N ALA A 484 6.43 1.12 10.88
CA ALA A 484 7.35 1.13 9.75
C ALA A 484 8.55 0.23 10.06
N LYS A 485 8.68 -0.86 9.34
CA LYS A 485 9.74 -1.86 9.50
C LYS A 485 10.06 -2.55 8.19
N THR A 486 11.07 -3.42 8.19
CA THR A 486 11.34 -4.27 7.03
C THR A 486 10.14 -5.12 6.65
N GLN A 487 9.91 -5.29 5.36
CA GLN A 487 8.86 -6.17 4.82
C GLN A 487 9.24 -7.66 4.81
N TYR A 488 10.51 -8.00 4.99
CA TYR A 488 11.04 -9.35 4.80
C TYR A 488 11.00 -10.24 6.04
N SER A 489 10.58 -9.72 7.17
CA SER A 489 10.53 -10.46 8.44
C SER A 489 9.37 -9.98 9.30
N PHE A 490 8.86 -10.85 10.17
CA PHE A 490 8.00 -10.43 11.27
C PHE A 490 8.73 -9.47 12.23
N SER A 491 10.05 -9.61 12.37
CA SER A 491 10.88 -8.72 13.18
C SER A 491 11.24 -7.42 12.45
N ASP A 492 12.02 -6.58 13.08
CA ASP A 492 12.66 -5.41 12.47
C ASP A 492 14.04 -5.71 11.85
N ASN A 493 14.45 -6.98 11.84
CA ASN A 493 15.67 -7.46 11.21
C ASN A 493 15.34 -8.32 9.99
N ALA A 494 15.61 -7.83 8.79
CA ALA A 494 15.34 -8.50 7.52
C ALA A 494 16.00 -9.88 7.38
N LYS A 495 17.03 -10.18 8.16
CA LYS A 495 17.74 -11.48 8.13
C LYS A 495 17.03 -12.58 8.92
N LEU A 496 16.10 -12.23 9.79
CA LEU A 496 15.33 -13.20 10.58
C LEU A 496 14.11 -13.66 9.78
N THR A 497 14.33 -14.58 8.85
CA THR A 497 13.29 -15.14 7.98
C THR A 497 12.43 -16.20 8.70
N GLY A 498 11.38 -16.67 8.06
CA GLY A 498 10.49 -17.70 8.61
C GLY A 498 9.55 -17.13 9.67
N ALA A 499 9.52 -17.74 10.84
CA ALA A 499 8.71 -17.34 11.99
C ALA A 499 9.61 -17.13 13.22
N PRO A 500 10.37 -16.02 13.27
CA PRO A 500 11.32 -15.78 14.36
C PRO A 500 10.63 -15.63 15.70
N THR A 501 11.33 -16.06 16.77
CA THR A 501 10.93 -15.93 18.17
C THR A 501 12.13 -15.42 18.99
N GLY A 502 11.89 -15.00 20.22
CA GLY A 502 12.96 -14.57 21.12
C GLY A 502 13.63 -13.26 20.70
N PHE A 503 12.92 -12.40 19.99
CA PHE A 503 13.41 -11.09 19.57
C PHE A 503 12.61 -9.96 20.20
N THR A 504 13.22 -8.80 20.30
CA THR A 504 12.60 -7.57 20.78
C THR A 504 12.59 -6.55 19.64
N MET A 505 11.48 -5.84 19.47
CA MET A 505 11.37 -4.75 18.48
C MET A 505 12.10 -3.51 18.99
N GLU A 506 12.85 -2.85 18.11
CA GLU A 506 13.60 -1.63 18.44
C GLU A 506 12.94 -0.41 17.77
N VAL A 507 12.23 0.38 18.55
CA VAL A 507 11.63 1.64 18.08
C VAL A 507 12.69 2.73 18.12
N ARG A 508 13.11 3.19 16.95
CA ARG A 508 14.15 4.20 16.78
C ARG A 508 13.60 5.62 16.82
N GLU A 509 12.46 5.84 16.17
CA GLU A 509 11.86 7.16 15.94
C GLU A 509 10.34 7.05 15.90
N VAL A 510 9.68 8.11 16.31
CA VAL A 510 8.22 8.25 16.23
C VAL A 510 7.89 9.56 15.53
N ARG A 511 6.97 9.52 14.57
CA ARG A 511 6.50 10.68 13.82
C ARG A 511 4.98 10.81 13.90
N LEU A 512 4.50 12.02 14.11
CA LEU A 512 3.07 12.32 14.07
C LEU A 512 2.62 12.58 12.64
N ALA A 513 1.59 11.88 12.19
CA ALA A 513 0.84 12.17 10.97
C ALA A 513 -0.59 12.61 11.36
N ALA A 514 -0.71 13.83 11.91
CA ALA A 514 -1.95 14.34 12.50
C ALA A 514 -3.08 14.48 11.49
N GLY A 515 -2.78 14.83 10.25
CA GLY A 515 -3.77 14.94 9.18
C GLY A 515 -4.25 13.58 8.70
N ALA A 516 -3.36 12.61 8.57
CA ALA A 516 -3.71 11.23 8.27
C ALA A 516 -4.45 10.56 9.43
N GLY A 517 -4.11 10.95 10.67
CA GLY A 517 -4.73 10.44 11.88
C GLY A 517 -4.09 9.15 12.38
N PHE A 518 -2.77 9.04 12.32
CA PHE A 518 -2.00 7.96 12.93
C PHE A 518 -0.61 8.42 13.38
N VAL A 519 0.00 7.59 14.20
CA VAL A 519 1.38 7.79 14.68
C VAL A 519 2.28 6.79 13.99
N VAL A 520 3.29 7.28 13.27
CA VAL A 520 4.27 6.43 12.58
C VAL A 520 5.37 6.02 13.54
N VAL A 521 5.59 4.72 13.68
CA VAL A 521 6.56 4.11 14.59
C VAL A 521 7.64 3.43 13.77
N ILE A 522 8.84 4.02 13.72
CA ILE A 522 9.94 3.56 12.88
C ILE A 522 10.82 2.58 13.64
N CYS A 523 10.89 1.36 13.14
CA CYS A 523 11.69 0.26 13.69
C CYS A 523 12.83 -0.11 12.74
N GLY A 524 14.00 -0.38 13.31
CA GLY A 524 15.16 -0.78 12.53
C GLY A 524 15.71 0.32 11.62
N SER A 525 16.22 -0.08 10.45
CA SER A 525 16.90 0.80 9.49
C SER A 525 16.05 1.24 8.30
N ILE A 526 14.74 1.23 8.44
CA ILE A 526 13.83 1.62 7.34
C ILE A 526 14.05 3.07 6.91
N MET A 527 14.00 3.33 5.62
CA MET A 527 14.22 4.66 5.03
C MET A 527 12.98 5.12 4.27
N THR A 528 12.64 6.40 4.42
CA THR A 528 11.53 7.05 3.71
C THR A 528 11.93 7.64 2.35
N MET A 529 13.20 7.51 1.98
CA MET A 529 13.72 7.80 0.64
C MET A 529 14.61 6.62 0.21
N PRO A 530 14.08 5.65 -0.55
CA PRO A 530 14.87 4.54 -1.07
C PRO A 530 15.97 5.01 -2.02
N GLY A 531 17.03 4.23 -2.14
CA GLY A 531 18.07 4.46 -3.14
C GLY A 531 17.89 3.55 -4.36
N LEU A 532 18.43 3.98 -5.50
CA LEU A 532 18.54 3.11 -6.66
C LEU A 532 19.51 1.94 -6.38
N PRO A 533 19.21 0.72 -6.87
CA PRO A 533 20.12 -0.42 -6.75
C PRO A 533 21.34 -0.26 -7.65
N LYS A 534 22.33 -1.15 -7.49
CA LYS A 534 23.54 -1.14 -8.32
C LYS A 534 23.26 -1.17 -9.83
N LYS A 535 22.24 -1.92 -10.24
CA LYS A 535 21.74 -1.95 -11.61
C LYS A 535 20.23 -1.62 -11.56
N PRO A 536 19.85 -0.37 -11.74
CA PRO A 536 18.43 0.01 -11.72
C PRO A 536 17.70 -0.52 -12.95
N ALA A 537 16.39 -0.78 -12.81
CA ALA A 537 15.52 -1.21 -13.91
C ALA A 537 15.55 -0.20 -15.09
N ALA A 538 15.74 1.06 -14.79
CA ALA A 538 15.89 2.14 -15.76
C ALA A 538 16.90 1.85 -16.88
N VAL A 539 17.95 1.06 -16.60
CA VAL A 539 18.99 0.71 -17.61
C VAL A 539 18.41 -0.16 -18.73
N GLY A 540 17.35 -0.93 -18.44
CA GLY A 540 16.69 -1.83 -19.40
C GLY A 540 15.44 -1.24 -20.05
N ILE A 541 14.99 -0.06 -19.63
CA ILE A 541 13.80 0.60 -20.18
C ILE A 541 14.23 1.49 -21.35
N ASP A 542 13.55 1.34 -22.49
CA ASP A 542 13.85 2.14 -23.69
C ASP A 542 12.56 2.45 -24.46
N VAL A 543 12.65 3.35 -25.43
CA VAL A 543 11.54 3.72 -26.32
C VAL A 543 12.07 3.84 -27.75
N ASP A 544 11.38 3.21 -28.70
CA ASP A 544 11.75 3.29 -30.11
C ASP A 544 11.25 4.58 -30.80
N ALA A 545 11.58 4.72 -32.10
CA ALA A 545 11.20 5.89 -32.87
C ALA A 545 9.67 6.07 -33.05
N ASP A 546 8.91 5.01 -32.88
CA ASP A 546 7.45 5.03 -32.97
C ASP A 546 6.78 5.23 -31.61
N GLY A 547 7.58 5.42 -30.54
CA GLY A 547 7.12 5.63 -29.18
C GLY A 547 6.76 4.34 -28.44
N LYS A 548 7.13 3.16 -28.97
CA LYS A 548 6.90 1.89 -28.31
C LYS A 548 7.93 1.66 -27.20
N ILE A 549 7.44 1.42 -25.99
CA ILE A 549 8.28 1.19 -24.82
C ILE A 549 8.66 -0.28 -24.71
N THR A 550 9.90 -0.52 -24.30
CA THR A 550 10.45 -1.85 -23.99
C THR A 550 11.04 -1.86 -22.58
N GLY A 551 11.13 -3.04 -21.97
CA GLY A 551 11.77 -3.22 -20.66
C GLY A 551 10.97 -2.73 -19.46
N LEU A 552 9.78 -2.23 -19.65
CA LEU A 552 8.85 -1.89 -18.56
C LEU A 552 8.18 -3.18 -18.02
N PHE A 553 7.96 -3.26 -16.71
CA PHE A 553 7.40 -4.45 -16.06
C PHE A 553 6.03 -4.21 -15.46
#